data_59f1d0728308868a1c65230124f94296
#
_entry.id   59f1d0728308868a1c65230124f94296
#
_cell.length_a   1.000
_cell.length_b   1.000
_cell.length_c   1.000
_cell.angle_alpha   90.00
_cell.angle_beta   90.00
_cell.angle_gamma   90.00
#
_symmetry.space_group_name_H-M   'P 1'
#
loop_
_entity.id
_entity.type
_entity.pdbx_description
1 polymer ?
#
loop_
_entity_poly.entity_id
_entity_poly.type
_entity_poly.pdbx_seq_one_letter_code
_entity_poly.pdbx_strand_id
1 'polypeptide(L)'
;PSDICRAVIASFEHWYERKYIVNDSMVNKVMAKSDTGSDIVSSIDAGMDGTKQFGKKGQLGRKDTQLFLETHDKGMALALSQWLGEAFKIYTQTYNGIVEGDPLSSWTYKIQKTPPGGGYHVWHCEDSGFMYRDRVLTWMVYLNDIPLGNGGATDFMYQKLSLQPTEGTIVFWPAAYTHMHRGAFLTGDIDKYIATGWFNREPGPNM
;
A
#
# COMPACT_ATOMS: atom_id res chain seq x y z
N PRO A 1 4.23 -4.08 -18.57
CA PRO A 1 3.41 -4.79 -18.16
C PRO A 1 3.47 -6.16 -17.55
N SER A 2 2.82 -7.19 -18.09
CA SER A 2 2.70 -8.48 -17.41
C SER A 2 4.01 -9.14 -17.00
N ASP A 3 5.10 -8.94 -17.75
CA ASP A 3 6.40 -9.52 -17.38
C ASP A 3 6.97 -8.92 -16.10
N ILE A 4 6.83 -7.61 -15.93
CA ILE A 4 7.32 -6.94 -14.70
C ILE A 4 6.45 -7.30 -13.50
N CYS A 5 5.13 -7.42 -13.67
CA CYS A 5 4.22 -7.87 -12.60
C CYS A 5 4.60 -9.26 -12.10
N ARG A 6 4.79 -10.21 -13.03
CA ARG A 6 5.24 -11.58 -12.68
C ARG A 6 6.61 -11.61 -12.02
N ALA A 7 7.56 -10.80 -12.51
CA ALA A 7 8.89 -10.72 -11.91
C ALA A 7 8.86 -10.16 -10.49
N VAL A 8 8.05 -9.15 -10.23
CA VAL A 8 7.86 -8.59 -8.88
C VAL A 8 7.24 -9.61 -7.93
N ILE A 9 6.21 -10.35 -8.38
CA ILE A 9 5.62 -11.44 -7.58
C ILE A 9 6.65 -12.54 -7.30
N ALA A 10 7.42 -12.96 -8.32
CA ALA A 10 8.45 -13.98 -8.15
C ALA A 10 9.54 -13.55 -7.16
N SER A 11 9.98 -12.28 -7.21
CA SER A 11 10.90 -11.72 -6.23
C SER A 11 10.30 -11.75 -4.82
N PHE A 12 9.03 -11.37 -4.66
CA PHE A 12 8.35 -11.45 -3.37
C PHE A 12 8.32 -12.87 -2.83
N GLU A 13 7.88 -13.86 -3.61
CA GLU A 13 7.76 -15.26 -3.17
C GLU A 13 9.13 -15.86 -2.84
N HIS A 14 10.17 -15.52 -3.60
CA HIS A 14 11.54 -15.93 -3.30
C HIS A 14 12.01 -15.51 -1.90
N TRP A 15 11.71 -14.28 -1.47
CA TRP A 15 12.06 -13.77 -0.16
C TRP A 15 11.10 -14.27 0.93
N TYR A 16 9.84 -14.50 0.58
CA TYR A 16 8.85 -15.08 1.48
C TYR A 16 9.24 -16.47 1.94
N GLU A 17 9.63 -17.34 1.03
CA GLU A 17 10.09 -18.70 1.32
C GLU A 17 11.33 -18.72 2.24
N ARG A 18 12.16 -17.69 2.15
CA ARG A 18 13.37 -17.52 2.99
C ARG A 18 13.09 -16.89 4.35
N LYS A 19 11.85 -16.61 4.69
CA LYS A 19 11.42 -15.99 5.95
C LYS A 19 11.99 -14.58 6.21
N TYR A 20 12.37 -13.85 5.16
CA TYR A 20 12.81 -12.46 5.27
C TYR A 20 11.66 -11.45 5.18
N ILE A 21 10.41 -11.90 5.21
CA ILE A 21 9.22 -11.07 5.08
C ILE A 21 8.63 -10.75 6.43
N VAL A 22 8.34 -9.49 6.60
CA VAL A 22 7.67 -8.97 7.77
C VAL A 22 6.16 -9.09 7.58
N ASN A 23 5.52 -9.87 8.43
CA ASN A 23 4.07 -9.89 8.53
C ASN A 23 3.61 -8.75 9.43
N ASP A 24 2.83 -7.80 8.91
CA ASP A 24 2.34 -6.64 9.65
C ASP A 24 1.61 -7.03 10.94
N SER A 25 0.83 -8.10 10.91
CA SER A 25 0.17 -8.61 12.11
C SER A 25 1.16 -9.17 13.14
N MET A 26 2.32 -9.65 12.69
CA MET A 26 3.40 -10.11 13.59
C MET A 26 4.24 -8.93 14.10
N VAL A 27 4.53 -7.93 13.26
CA VAL A 27 5.26 -6.73 13.67
C VAL A 27 4.47 -5.98 14.72
N ASN A 28 3.19 -5.78 14.49
CA ASN A 28 2.32 -5.14 15.47
C ASN A 28 2.30 -5.90 16.81
N LYS A 29 2.28 -7.23 16.78
CA LYS A 29 2.38 -8.06 17.99
C LYS A 29 3.75 -8.01 18.66
N VAL A 30 4.84 -7.95 17.89
CA VAL A 30 6.20 -7.89 18.42
C VAL A 30 6.48 -6.51 19.00
N MET A 31 6.13 -5.44 18.30
CA MET A 31 6.29 -4.08 18.80
C MET A 31 5.43 -3.82 20.04
N ALA A 32 4.22 -4.33 20.05
CA ALA A 32 3.34 -4.24 21.22
C ALA A 32 3.85 -4.96 22.45
N LYS A 33 4.56 -6.09 22.28
CA LYS A 33 5.19 -6.81 23.40
C LYS A 33 6.46 -6.17 23.92
N SER A 34 7.15 -5.36 23.10
CA SER A 34 8.44 -4.79 23.50
C SER A 34 8.31 -3.53 24.33
N ASP A 35 7.21 -2.79 24.22
CA ASP A 35 7.15 -1.43 24.74
C ASP A 35 6.26 -1.22 25.97
N THR A 36 5.08 -1.76 26.05
CA THR A 36 4.18 -1.55 27.22
C THR A 36 3.08 -2.60 27.36
N GLY A 37 3.20 -3.74 26.70
CA GLY A 37 2.20 -4.79 26.84
C GLY A 37 0.92 -4.52 26.02
N SER A 38 -0.23 -4.86 26.57
CA SER A 38 -1.52 -4.95 25.88
C SER A 38 -2.07 -3.66 25.26
N ASP A 39 -1.59 -2.50 25.70
CA ASP A 39 -2.24 -1.23 25.34
C ASP A 39 -1.91 -0.76 23.91
N ILE A 40 -0.71 -1.07 23.41
CA ILE A 40 -0.34 -0.72 22.05
C ILE A 40 -1.04 -1.66 21.06
N VAL A 41 -1.13 -2.96 21.39
CA VAL A 41 -1.90 -3.92 20.56
C VAL A 41 -3.36 -3.51 20.49
N SER A 42 -3.95 -3.12 21.62
CA SER A 42 -5.35 -2.70 21.65
C SER A 42 -5.58 -1.37 20.94
N SER A 43 -4.61 -0.45 20.94
CA SER A 43 -4.72 0.81 20.21
C SER A 43 -4.48 0.66 18.70
N ILE A 44 -3.56 -0.20 18.30
CA ILE A 44 -3.31 -0.52 16.89
C ILE A 44 -4.48 -1.33 16.34
N ASP A 45 -4.91 -2.38 17.02
CA ASP A 45 -6.08 -3.18 16.64
C ASP A 45 -7.36 -2.32 16.67
N ALA A 46 -7.49 -1.42 17.63
CA ALA A 46 -8.65 -0.55 17.74
C ALA A 46 -8.66 0.61 16.73
N GLY A 47 -7.50 1.06 16.29
CA GLY A 47 -7.38 2.07 15.24
C GLY A 47 -7.40 1.47 13.84
N MET A 48 -6.81 0.29 13.67
CA MET A 48 -6.63 -0.37 12.38
C MET A 48 -7.71 -1.38 12.05
N ASP A 49 -8.33 -2.01 13.04
CA ASP A 49 -9.36 -3.02 12.79
C ASP A 49 -10.70 -2.43 12.36
N GLY A 50 -10.84 -1.13 12.40
CA GLY A 50 -12.09 -0.46 12.09
C GLY A 50 -13.27 -0.83 12.99
N THR A 51 -13.08 -1.72 14.00
CA THR A 51 -14.17 -2.16 14.89
C THR A 51 -14.72 -1.02 15.71
N LYS A 52 -13.90 -0.03 16.04
CA LYS A 52 -14.34 1.20 16.71
C LYS A 52 -14.94 2.24 15.76
N GLN A 53 -14.53 2.21 14.47
CA GLN A 53 -14.98 3.19 13.49
C GLN A 53 -15.95 2.60 12.46
N PHE A 54 -15.69 1.37 11.95
CA PHE A 54 -16.35 0.89 10.75
C PHE A 54 -16.58 -0.63 10.71
N GLY A 55 -16.16 -1.41 11.71
CA GLY A 55 -16.20 -2.87 11.66
C GLY A 55 -16.96 -3.54 12.79
N LYS A 56 -17.12 -4.85 12.67
CA LYS A 56 -17.67 -5.70 13.74
C LYS A 56 -16.57 -6.10 14.72
N LYS A 57 -16.90 -6.17 16.01
CA LYS A 57 -15.99 -6.57 17.08
C LYS A 57 -15.30 -7.91 16.75
N GLY A 58 -13.95 -7.92 16.74
CA GLY A 58 -13.15 -9.12 16.47
C GLY A 58 -12.64 -9.26 15.03
N GLN A 59 -12.94 -8.31 14.13
CA GLN A 59 -12.44 -8.32 12.78
C GLN A 59 -11.09 -7.58 12.72
N LEU A 60 -10.04 -8.25 12.20
CA LEU A 60 -8.73 -7.60 12.00
C LEU A 60 -8.87 -6.47 10.97
N GLY A 61 -8.37 -5.28 11.29
CA GLY A 61 -8.38 -4.13 10.39
C GLY A 61 -7.46 -4.30 9.19
N ARG A 62 -6.43 -5.17 9.35
CA ARG A 62 -5.47 -5.48 8.32
C ARG A 62 -4.96 -6.91 8.42
N LYS A 63 -4.87 -7.61 7.28
CA LYS A 63 -4.27 -8.93 7.15
C LYS A 63 -3.58 -9.03 5.80
N ASP A 64 -2.28 -8.84 5.77
CA ASP A 64 -1.40 -8.99 4.61
C ASP A 64 0.03 -9.31 5.05
N THR A 65 0.90 -9.60 4.09
CA THR A 65 2.35 -9.68 4.28
C THR A 65 3.04 -8.67 3.38
N GLN A 66 4.20 -8.15 3.80
CA GLN A 66 4.89 -7.06 3.11
C GLN A 66 6.37 -7.35 2.90
N LEU A 67 6.89 -6.82 1.80
CA LEU A 67 8.31 -6.79 1.47
C LEU A 67 8.65 -5.40 0.93
N PHE A 68 9.82 -4.88 1.31
CA PHE A 68 10.37 -3.66 0.79
C PHE A 68 11.49 -3.99 -0.22
N LEU A 69 11.24 -3.75 -1.51
CA LEU A 69 12.16 -4.11 -2.59
C LEU A 69 13.50 -3.38 -2.49
N GLU A 70 13.49 -2.12 -2.09
CA GLU A 70 14.71 -1.32 -1.94
C GLU A 70 15.72 -1.93 -0.97
N THR A 71 15.24 -2.76 -0.05
CA THR A 71 16.08 -3.46 0.94
C THR A 71 16.49 -4.85 0.48
N HIS A 72 15.62 -5.56 -0.24
CA HIS A 72 15.78 -6.97 -0.55
C HIS A 72 16.15 -7.25 -2.00
N ASP A 73 15.62 -6.46 -2.94
CA ASP A 73 15.85 -6.63 -4.37
C ASP A 73 15.96 -5.28 -5.08
N LYS A 74 17.13 -4.67 -4.99
CA LYS A 74 17.42 -3.35 -5.59
C LYS A 74 17.23 -3.33 -7.11
N GLY A 75 17.50 -4.44 -7.78
CA GLY A 75 17.32 -4.54 -9.24
C GLY A 75 15.85 -4.45 -9.59
N MET A 76 15.00 -5.16 -8.87
CA MET A 76 13.56 -5.11 -9.06
C MET A 76 12.96 -3.75 -8.64
N ALA A 77 13.47 -3.16 -7.56
CA ALA A 77 13.08 -1.80 -7.16
C ALA A 77 13.37 -0.78 -8.27
N LEU A 78 14.54 -0.88 -8.91
CA LEU A 78 14.92 -0.01 -10.03
C LEU A 78 14.01 -0.22 -11.26
N ALA A 79 13.72 -1.47 -11.63
CA ALA A 79 12.84 -1.78 -12.75
C ALA A 79 11.41 -1.24 -12.51
N LEU A 80 10.88 -1.43 -11.31
CA LEU A 80 9.57 -0.89 -10.92
C LEU A 80 9.57 0.64 -10.90
N SER A 81 10.65 1.26 -10.42
CA SER A 81 10.83 2.71 -10.41
C SER A 81 10.82 3.31 -11.81
N GLN A 82 11.48 2.67 -12.78
CA GLN A 82 11.48 3.13 -14.17
C GLN A 82 10.07 3.08 -14.77
N TRP A 83 9.36 1.98 -14.58
CA TRP A 83 7.98 1.84 -15.06
C TRP A 83 7.04 2.86 -14.42
N LEU A 84 7.15 3.04 -13.10
CA LEU A 84 6.40 4.06 -12.34
C LEU A 84 6.70 5.47 -12.88
N GLY A 85 7.96 5.76 -13.18
CA GLY A 85 8.38 7.06 -13.72
C GLY A 85 7.74 7.39 -15.06
N GLU A 86 7.58 6.42 -15.96
CA GLU A 86 6.86 6.61 -17.22
C GLU A 86 5.36 6.89 -16.99
N ALA A 87 4.73 6.15 -16.09
CA ALA A 87 3.34 6.40 -15.72
C ALA A 87 3.15 7.76 -15.03
N PHE A 88 4.09 8.17 -14.18
CA PHE A 88 4.06 9.46 -13.51
C PHE A 88 4.20 10.63 -14.51
N LYS A 89 5.02 10.51 -15.54
CA LYS A 89 5.09 11.51 -16.63
C LYS A 89 3.73 11.72 -17.30
N ILE A 90 2.98 10.64 -17.54
CA ILE A 90 1.63 10.73 -18.13
C ILE A 90 0.69 11.43 -17.13
N TYR A 91 0.73 11.07 -15.86
CA TYR A 91 -0.08 11.70 -14.82
C TYR A 91 0.16 13.21 -14.74
N THR A 92 1.41 13.65 -14.78
CA THR A 92 1.77 15.08 -14.70
C THR A 92 1.39 15.91 -15.91
N GLN A 93 1.09 15.29 -17.06
CA GLN A 93 0.53 16.01 -18.22
C GLN A 93 -0.86 16.56 -17.90
N THR A 94 -1.64 15.87 -17.05
CA THR A 94 -2.97 16.32 -16.63
C THR A 94 -2.91 17.13 -15.34
N TYR A 95 -2.06 16.73 -14.42
CA TYR A 95 -1.96 17.31 -13.07
C TYR A 95 -0.59 17.96 -12.86
N ASN A 96 -0.23 18.91 -13.72
CA ASN A 96 1.11 19.54 -13.74
C ASN A 96 1.43 20.31 -12.46
N GLY A 97 0.46 20.87 -11.78
CA GLY A 97 0.67 21.59 -10.52
C GLY A 97 1.36 20.76 -9.42
N ILE A 98 1.38 19.43 -9.54
CA ILE A 98 2.05 18.58 -8.55
C ILE A 98 3.58 18.72 -8.62
N VAL A 99 4.13 19.05 -9.79
CA VAL A 99 5.57 19.21 -10.01
C VAL A 99 6.02 20.68 -9.91
N GLU A 100 5.10 21.59 -9.62
CA GLU A 100 5.42 22.97 -9.30
C GLU A 100 5.86 23.06 -7.83
N GLY A 101 7.03 23.62 -7.57
CA GLY A 101 7.60 23.76 -6.23
C GLY A 101 8.69 22.73 -5.93
N ASP A 102 8.70 22.22 -4.69
CA ASP A 102 9.76 21.32 -4.24
C ASP A 102 9.75 19.98 -5.00
N PRO A 103 10.95 19.42 -5.26
CA PRO A 103 11.07 18.13 -5.93
C PRO A 103 10.29 17.02 -5.22
N LEU A 104 9.76 16.09 -6.00
CA LEU A 104 9.13 14.88 -5.50
C LEU A 104 10.04 13.68 -5.72
N SER A 105 10.11 12.80 -4.72
CA SER A 105 10.82 11.53 -4.84
C SER A 105 9.97 10.37 -4.32
N SER A 106 10.21 9.19 -4.88
CA SER A 106 9.66 7.94 -4.39
C SER A 106 10.82 6.98 -4.14
N TRP A 107 11.02 6.60 -2.89
CA TRP A 107 12.10 5.69 -2.48
C TRP A 107 11.62 4.42 -1.81
N THR A 108 10.33 4.31 -1.51
CA THR A 108 9.73 3.12 -0.91
C THR A 108 8.93 2.35 -1.94
N TYR A 109 9.30 1.09 -2.16
CA TYR A 109 8.66 0.17 -3.10
C TYR A 109 8.18 -1.05 -2.32
N LYS A 110 7.01 -0.93 -1.70
CA LYS A 110 6.44 -1.95 -0.85
C LYS A 110 5.57 -2.91 -1.66
N ILE A 111 5.89 -4.19 -1.62
CA ILE A 111 5.03 -5.25 -2.17
C ILE A 111 4.18 -5.81 -1.04
N GLN A 112 2.91 -6.02 -1.32
CA GLN A 112 1.95 -6.60 -0.38
C GLN A 112 1.27 -7.79 -1.00
N LYS A 113 1.25 -8.90 -0.25
CA LYS A 113 0.46 -10.09 -0.52
C LYS A 113 -0.71 -10.15 0.46
N THR A 114 -1.91 -10.12 -0.06
CA THR A 114 -3.15 -10.25 0.71
C THR A 114 -3.74 -11.62 0.43
N PRO A 115 -3.82 -12.52 1.42
CA PRO A 115 -4.43 -13.83 1.25
C PRO A 115 -5.97 -13.73 1.27
N PRO A 116 -6.67 -14.78 0.83
CA PRO A 116 -8.12 -14.93 1.05
C PRO A 116 -8.51 -14.65 2.51
N GLY A 117 -9.60 -13.92 2.71
CA GLY A 117 -10.03 -13.43 4.01
C GLY A 117 -9.16 -12.29 4.57
N GLY A 118 -8.25 -11.74 3.75
CA GLY A 118 -7.40 -10.60 4.10
C GLY A 118 -7.85 -9.28 3.46
N GLY A 119 -7.10 -8.24 3.74
CA GLY A 119 -7.29 -6.89 3.24
C GLY A 119 -6.78 -5.84 4.21
N TYR A 120 -6.94 -4.57 3.83
CA TYR A 120 -6.76 -3.43 4.73
C TYR A 120 -8.08 -2.66 4.80
N HIS A 121 -8.91 -3.02 5.75
CA HIS A 121 -10.34 -2.68 5.79
C HIS A 121 -10.65 -1.35 6.44
N VAL A 122 -9.67 -0.73 7.10
CA VAL A 122 -9.82 0.57 7.75
C VAL A 122 -9.77 1.69 6.70
N TRP A 123 -10.74 2.59 6.77
CA TRP A 123 -10.69 3.82 6.01
C TRP A 123 -9.52 4.70 6.49
N HIS A 124 -8.60 5.02 5.59
CA HIS A 124 -7.41 5.81 5.91
C HIS A 124 -7.03 6.73 4.76
N CYS A 125 -6.18 7.68 5.07
CA CYS A 125 -5.40 8.45 4.12
C CYS A 125 -3.91 8.30 4.46
N GLU A 126 -3.03 8.69 3.56
CA GLU A 126 -1.61 8.37 3.67
C GLU A 126 -0.77 9.47 4.32
N ASP A 127 -1.29 10.70 4.41
CA ASP A 127 -0.63 11.85 5.04
C ASP A 127 -1.03 12.07 6.51
N SER A 128 -1.70 11.09 7.12
CA SER A 128 -2.21 11.22 8.48
C SER A 128 -1.09 11.20 9.51
N GLY A 129 -0.86 12.37 10.14
CA GLY A 129 0.09 12.54 11.23
C GLY A 129 1.47 13.07 10.82
N PHE A 130 2.20 13.54 11.81
CA PHE A 130 3.46 14.26 11.63
C PHE A 130 4.51 13.51 10.81
N MET A 131 4.62 12.19 11.00
CA MET A 131 5.62 11.34 10.33
C MET A 131 5.37 11.15 8.82
N TYR A 132 4.16 11.43 8.34
CA TYR A 132 3.72 11.14 6.97
C TYR A 132 3.27 12.38 6.19
N ARG A 133 3.42 13.57 6.79
CA ARG A 133 2.97 14.85 6.24
C ARG A 133 3.61 15.22 4.88
N ASP A 134 4.76 14.64 4.58
CA ASP A 134 5.49 14.92 3.34
C ASP A 134 5.01 14.08 2.16
N ARG A 135 4.11 13.11 2.40
CA ARG A 135 3.47 12.32 1.36
C ARG A 135 2.48 13.19 0.58
N VAL A 136 2.70 13.33 -0.70
CA VAL A 136 1.87 14.15 -1.59
C VAL A 136 0.95 13.29 -2.44
N LEU A 137 1.50 12.22 -3.01
CA LEU A 137 0.79 11.35 -3.93
C LEU A 137 1.07 9.89 -3.55
N THR A 138 0.03 9.11 -3.49
CA THR A 138 0.14 7.65 -3.35
C THR A 138 0.12 7.04 -4.75
N TRP A 139 0.92 6.01 -4.94
CA TRP A 139 0.85 5.17 -6.12
C TRP A 139 0.64 3.71 -5.73
N MET A 140 -0.07 2.98 -6.59
CA MET A 140 -0.29 1.56 -6.43
C MET A 140 -0.34 0.89 -7.80
N VAL A 141 0.24 -0.30 -7.87
CA VAL A 141 0.18 -1.18 -9.04
C VAL A 141 -0.51 -2.47 -8.63
N TYR A 142 -1.53 -2.88 -9.35
CA TYR A 142 -2.07 -4.23 -9.23
C TYR A 142 -1.16 -5.19 -10.00
N LEU A 143 -0.60 -6.18 -9.30
CA LEU A 143 0.36 -7.11 -9.87
C LEU A 143 -0.28 -8.38 -10.44
N ASN A 144 -1.55 -8.63 -10.10
CA ASN A 144 -2.36 -9.71 -10.67
C ASN A 144 -3.84 -9.32 -10.75
N ASP A 145 -4.58 -10.04 -11.55
CA ASP A 145 -6.02 -9.93 -11.63
C ASP A 145 -6.69 -10.56 -10.42
N ILE A 146 -7.77 -9.92 -9.95
CA ILE A 146 -8.74 -10.54 -9.04
C ILE A 146 -10.09 -10.56 -9.76
N PRO A 147 -10.68 -11.74 -9.99
CA PRO A 147 -11.95 -11.84 -10.67
C PRO A 147 -13.08 -11.04 -10.01
N LEU A 148 -13.99 -10.51 -10.80
CA LEU A 148 -15.20 -9.87 -10.29
C LEU A 148 -15.96 -10.82 -9.37
N GLY A 149 -16.42 -10.31 -8.23
CA GLY A 149 -17.10 -11.11 -7.21
C GLY A 149 -16.20 -11.67 -6.12
N ASN A 150 -14.87 -11.71 -6.34
CA ASN A 150 -13.90 -12.17 -5.34
C ASN A 150 -13.43 -11.06 -4.38
N GLY A 151 -14.04 -9.89 -4.41
CA GLY A 151 -13.65 -8.75 -3.57
C GLY A 151 -12.28 -8.19 -3.92
N GLY A 152 -11.52 -7.78 -2.90
CA GLY A 152 -10.14 -7.30 -3.06
C GLY A 152 -10.01 -5.92 -3.74
N ALA A 153 -11.11 -5.25 -4.04
CA ALA A 153 -11.10 -3.92 -4.65
C ALA A 153 -10.44 -2.87 -3.74
N THR A 154 -10.02 -1.76 -4.32
CA THR A 154 -9.65 -0.55 -3.58
C THR A 154 -10.82 0.41 -3.64
N ASP A 155 -11.43 0.66 -2.48
CA ASP A 155 -12.57 1.55 -2.34
C ASP A 155 -12.12 2.96 -1.98
N PHE A 156 -12.69 3.98 -2.64
CA PHE A 156 -12.52 5.40 -2.33
C PHE A 156 -13.84 5.99 -1.80
N MET A 157 -13.80 6.48 -0.56
CA MET A 157 -15.00 6.87 0.18
C MET A 157 -15.75 8.02 -0.50
N TYR A 158 -15.07 9.14 -0.73
CA TYR A 158 -15.70 10.36 -1.20
C TYR A 158 -15.96 10.36 -2.71
N GLN A 159 -15.10 9.68 -3.47
CA GLN A 159 -15.25 9.50 -4.90
C GLN A 159 -16.33 8.46 -5.25
N LYS A 160 -16.78 7.66 -4.26
CA LYS A 160 -17.73 6.55 -4.44
C LYS A 160 -17.25 5.58 -5.54
N LEU A 161 -15.95 5.36 -5.58
CA LEU A 161 -15.27 4.55 -6.59
C LEU A 161 -14.74 3.28 -5.93
N SER A 162 -14.90 2.16 -6.61
CA SER A 162 -14.32 0.86 -6.26
C SER A 162 -13.52 0.34 -7.45
N LEU A 163 -12.22 0.21 -7.29
CA LEU A 163 -11.31 -0.24 -8.33
C LEU A 163 -11.01 -1.72 -8.16
N GLN A 164 -11.51 -2.53 -9.09
CA GLN A 164 -11.19 -3.95 -9.13
C GLN A 164 -9.74 -4.15 -9.61
N PRO A 165 -8.94 -5.02 -8.94
CA PRO A 165 -7.59 -5.31 -9.36
C PRO A 165 -7.52 -5.90 -10.76
N THR A 166 -6.79 -5.23 -11.65
CA THR A 166 -6.46 -5.67 -13.00
C THR A 166 -4.95 -5.56 -13.17
N GLU A 167 -4.30 -6.66 -13.56
CA GLU A 167 -2.84 -6.74 -13.69
C GLU A 167 -2.28 -5.59 -14.53
N GLY A 168 -1.23 -4.96 -14.05
CA GLY A 168 -0.53 -3.87 -14.73
C GLY A 168 -1.22 -2.50 -14.60
N THR A 169 -2.37 -2.41 -13.97
CA THR A 169 -3.01 -1.11 -13.71
C THR A 169 -2.24 -0.34 -12.64
N ILE A 170 -1.81 0.87 -12.98
CA ILE A 170 -1.19 1.82 -12.05
C ILE A 170 -2.22 2.87 -11.68
N VAL A 171 -2.39 3.11 -10.39
CA VAL A 171 -3.31 4.10 -9.84
C VAL A 171 -2.53 5.13 -9.05
N PHE A 172 -2.81 6.41 -9.29
CA PHE A 172 -2.30 7.53 -8.51
C PHE A 172 -3.45 8.27 -7.84
N TRP A 173 -3.25 8.66 -6.58
CA TRP A 173 -4.21 9.52 -5.88
C TRP A 173 -3.50 10.38 -4.83
N PRO A 174 -4.03 11.59 -4.53
CA PRO A 174 -3.52 12.43 -3.45
C PRO A 174 -3.47 11.69 -2.12
N ALA A 175 -2.37 11.83 -1.38
CA ALA A 175 -2.19 11.20 -0.08
C ALA A 175 -3.17 11.73 0.99
N ALA A 176 -3.80 12.87 0.73
CA ALA A 176 -4.61 13.64 1.64
C ALA A 176 -5.96 13.00 2.01
N TYR A 177 -6.52 13.49 3.10
CA TYR A 177 -7.82 13.08 3.66
C TYR A 177 -9.00 13.14 2.67
N THR A 178 -8.89 13.90 1.59
CA THR A 178 -9.88 13.93 0.51
C THR A 178 -10.00 12.61 -0.26
N HIS A 179 -9.00 11.75 -0.13
CA HIS A 179 -8.94 10.44 -0.79
C HIS A 179 -8.87 9.29 0.24
N MET A 180 -9.79 9.35 1.22
CA MET A 180 -9.97 8.23 2.15
C MET A 180 -10.26 6.96 1.37
N HIS A 181 -9.46 5.92 1.60
CA HIS A 181 -9.56 4.65 0.88
C HIS A 181 -9.34 3.46 1.80
N ARG A 182 -9.67 2.28 1.29
CA ARG A 182 -9.43 1.00 1.97
C ARG A 182 -9.29 -0.14 0.97
N GLY A 183 -8.67 -1.24 1.38
CA GLY A 183 -8.77 -2.52 0.68
C GLY A 183 -10.03 -3.27 1.10
N ALA A 184 -10.89 -3.60 0.15
CA ALA A 184 -12.04 -4.45 0.38
C ALA A 184 -11.63 -5.89 0.72
N PHE A 185 -12.52 -6.63 1.37
CA PHE A 185 -12.32 -8.03 1.72
C PHE A 185 -12.05 -8.88 0.48
N LEU A 186 -11.01 -9.70 0.52
CA LEU A 186 -10.71 -10.69 -0.51
C LEU A 186 -11.42 -12.00 -0.15
N THR A 187 -12.38 -12.43 -0.99
CA THR A 187 -13.26 -13.56 -0.68
C THR A 187 -12.98 -14.81 -1.50
N GLY A 188 -12.25 -14.68 -2.60
CA GLY A 188 -11.89 -15.81 -3.45
C GLY A 188 -10.76 -16.66 -2.87
N ASP A 189 -10.16 -17.49 -3.70
CA ASP A 189 -9.06 -18.40 -3.40
C ASP A 189 -7.71 -17.95 -3.98
N ILE A 190 -7.67 -16.76 -4.56
CA ILE A 190 -6.49 -16.18 -5.21
C ILE A 190 -5.88 -15.12 -4.29
N ASP A 191 -4.58 -15.21 -4.03
CA ASP A 191 -3.84 -14.15 -3.34
C ASP A 191 -3.80 -12.88 -4.20
N LYS A 192 -4.04 -11.73 -3.60
CA LYS A 192 -3.89 -10.42 -4.24
C LYS A 192 -2.49 -9.86 -3.98
N TYR A 193 -1.81 -9.46 -5.05
CA TYR A 193 -0.52 -8.79 -4.97
C TYR A 193 -0.62 -7.35 -5.47
N ILE A 194 -0.05 -6.44 -4.71
CA ILE A 194 0.13 -5.05 -5.12
C ILE A 194 1.54 -4.57 -4.83
N ALA A 195 2.02 -3.64 -5.66
CA ALA A 195 3.14 -2.78 -5.31
C ALA A 195 2.59 -1.40 -4.95
N THR A 196 3.12 -0.76 -3.91
CA THR A 196 2.67 0.57 -3.48
C THR A 196 3.79 1.37 -2.82
N GLY A 197 3.63 2.68 -2.85
CA GLY A 197 4.53 3.64 -2.24
C GLY A 197 3.99 5.07 -2.38
N TRP A 198 4.86 6.01 -2.15
CA TRP A 198 4.49 7.43 -2.10
C TRP A 198 5.49 8.30 -2.83
N PHE A 199 5.01 9.35 -3.47
CA PHE A 199 5.84 10.50 -3.80
C PHE A 199 5.80 11.46 -2.62
N ASN A 200 6.97 11.80 -2.12
CA ASN A 200 7.15 12.67 -0.99
C ASN A 200 7.81 13.98 -1.46
N ARG A 201 7.46 15.10 -0.82
CA ARG A 201 8.21 16.33 -1.00
C ARG A 201 9.57 16.19 -0.32
N GLU A 202 10.61 16.51 -1.07
CA GLU A 202 11.94 16.64 -0.50
C GLU A 202 12.03 17.95 0.28
N PRO A 203 12.73 17.95 1.44
CA PRO A 203 13.03 19.20 2.12
C PRO A 203 13.80 20.14 1.17
N GLY A 204 13.35 21.36 1.06
CA GLY A 204 14.08 22.38 0.32
C GLY A 204 15.49 22.57 0.89
N PRO A 205 16.44 23.07 0.08
CA PRO A 205 17.86 23.18 0.48
C PRO A 205 18.14 24.10 1.67
N ASN A 206 17.12 24.73 2.25
CA ASN A 206 17.23 25.70 3.32
C ASN A 206 16.37 25.38 4.57
N MET A 207 16.02 24.12 4.81
CA MET A 207 15.37 23.71 6.07
C MET A 207 16.30 22.88 6.95
#